data_cf4c18b218cdbbec818861477674e30e
#
_entry.id   cf4c18b218cdbbec818861477674e30e
#
_cell.length_a   1.000
_cell.length_b   1.000
_cell.length_c   1.000
_cell.angle_alpha   90.00
_cell.angle_beta   90.00
_cell.angle_gamma   90.00
#
_symmetry.space_group_name_H-M   'P 1'
#
loop_
_entity.id
_entity.type
_entity.pdbx_description
1 polymer ?
#
loop_
_entity_poly.entity_id
_entity_poly.type
_entity_poly.pdbx_seq_one_letter_code
_entity_poly.pdbx_strand_id
1 'polypeptide(L)'
;MADKNTNENTPATSSTAVEPEQTRPRNENLETEHGNTVIDDNVVGKIAGIAAREVSGVHNLGGGAARMWGAVRESLTSSTNVQQGVNVAVEDGHASVAVAIIAEYGVAIHELANAIRENITVAITRMTGLIVDRVDVTVHDVHLPEQETAVQDQHEEPANYQAANQALGQ
;
A
#
# COMPACT_ATOMS: atom_id res chain seq x y z
N MET A 1 6.73 -75.94 28.83
CA MET A 1 5.27 -76.01 28.67
C MET A 1 4.63 -74.70 29.01
N ALA A 2 3.96 -74.15 28.01
CA ALA A 2 2.92 -73.10 28.01
C ALA A 2 3.28 -71.72 28.55
N ASP A 3 3.65 -70.88 27.69
CA ASP A 3 3.02 -69.75 27.01
C ASP A 3 1.79 -69.13 27.72
N LYS A 4 1.91 -67.86 28.09
CA LYS A 4 0.83 -66.93 27.93
C LYS A 4 1.33 -65.53 27.72
N ASN A 5 1.41 -65.18 26.47
CA ASN A 5 1.49 -63.87 25.94
C ASN A 5 0.18 -63.15 26.24
N THR A 6 0.16 -62.08 27.02
CA THR A 6 -0.99 -61.20 27.18
C THR A 6 -0.53 -59.82 26.75
N ASN A 7 -0.90 -59.53 25.52
CA ASN A 7 -0.77 -58.24 24.86
C ASN A 7 -1.88 -57.32 25.36
N GLU A 8 -1.66 -56.48 26.35
CA GLU A 8 -2.60 -55.41 26.72
C GLU A 8 -2.29 -54.17 25.89
N ASN A 9 -3.04 -54.08 24.83
CA ASN A 9 -3.14 -52.93 23.98
C ASN A 9 -3.99 -51.85 24.66
N THR A 10 -3.37 -50.92 25.35
CA THR A 10 -4.03 -49.73 25.94
C THR A 10 -4.05 -48.67 24.86
N PRO A 11 -5.28 -48.24 24.39
CA PRO A 11 -5.34 -47.10 23.47
C PRO A 11 -4.99 -45.82 24.22
N ALA A 12 -3.86 -45.21 23.83
CA ALA A 12 -3.49 -43.85 24.27
C ALA A 12 -4.59 -42.90 23.81
N THR A 13 -5.38 -42.41 24.76
CA THR A 13 -6.31 -41.33 24.58
C THR A 13 -5.50 -40.04 24.32
N SER A 14 -5.38 -39.71 23.07
CA SER A 14 -4.85 -38.44 22.58
C SER A 14 -5.82 -37.32 23.05
N SER A 15 -5.57 -36.77 24.22
CA SER A 15 -6.21 -35.53 24.65
C SER A 15 -5.65 -34.41 23.78
N THR A 16 -6.36 -34.08 22.71
CA THR A 16 -6.17 -32.83 21.99
C THR A 16 -6.53 -31.71 22.96
N ALA A 17 -5.52 -31.12 23.58
CA ALA A 17 -5.66 -29.86 24.28
C ALA A 17 -6.08 -28.83 23.24
N VAL A 18 -7.39 -28.48 23.24
CA VAL A 18 -7.90 -27.31 22.55
C VAL A 18 -7.28 -26.13 23.28
N GLU A 19 -6.28 -25.53 22.67
CA GLU A 19 -5.72 -24.26 23.06
C GLU A 19 -6.90 -23.29 23.14
N PRO A 20 -7.08 -22.51 24.22
CA PRO A 20 -8.17 -21.55 24.28
C PRO A 20 -7.98 -20.56 23.15
N GLU A 21 -8.84 -20.66 22.15
CA GLU A 21 -9.00 -19.65 21.11
C GLU A 21 -9.16 -18.31 21.82
N GLN A 22 -8.14 -17.46 21.72
CA GLN A 22 -8.18 -16.13 22.31
C GLN A 22 -9.30 -15.40 21.58
N THR A 23 -10.46 -15.35 22.23
CA THR A 23 -11.67 -14.68 21.74
C THR A 23 -11.33 -13.20 21.63
N ARG A 24 -10.94 -12.77 20.45
CA ARG A 24 -10.78 -11.34 20.13
C ARG A 24 -12.15 -10.68 20.33
N PRO A 25 -12.19 -9.47 20.86
CA PRO A 25 -13.46 -8.78 21.06
C PRO A 25 -14.16 -8.62 19.70
N ARG A 26 -15.41 -9.03 19.66
CA ARG A 26 -16.29 -8.90 18.51
C ARG A 26 -16.39 -7.45 18.08
N ASN A 27 -16.30 -7.18 16.78
CA ASN A 27 -16.56 -5.86 16.24
C ASN A 27 -18.07 -5.66 16.03
N GLU A 28 -18.72 -4.99 16.98
CA GLU A 28 -20.16 -4.74 16.97
C GLU A 28 -20.64 -3.92 15.77
N ASN A 29 -19.75 -3.21 15.08
CA ASN A 29 -20.09 -2.45 13.87
C ASN A 29 -20.27 -3.36 12.65
N LEU A 30 -19.63 -4.51 12.65
CA LEU A 30 -19.61 -5.43 11.51
C LEU A 30 -20.45 -6.69 11.73
N GLU A 31 -20.67 -7.08 12.98
CA GLU A 31 -21.43 -8.26 13.37
C GLU A 31 -22.70 -7.86 14.10
N THR A 32 -23.84 -8.05 13.47
CA THR A 32 -25.16 -7.71 14.03
C THR A 32 -26.04 -8.96 14.12
N GLU A 33 -27.17 -8.86 14.82
CA GLU A 33 -28.19 -9.92 14.85
C GLU A 33 -28.79 -10.23 13.47
N HIS A 34 -28.67 -9.29 12.53
CA HIS A 34 -29.24 -9.41 11.19
C HIS A 34 -28.24 -9.88 10.13
N GLY A 35 -26.98 -10.00 10.50
CA GLY A 35 -25.96 -10.46 9.56
C GLY A 35 -24.57 -9.91 9.87
N ASN A 36 -23.63 -10.35 9.03
CA ASN A 36 -22.22 -10.00 9.11
C ASN A 36 -21.78 -9.19 7.89
N THR A 37 -20.96 -8.15 8.10
CA THR A 37 -20.33 -7.35 7.04
C THR A 37 -18.86 -7.72 6.97
N VAL A 38 -18.41 -8.19 5.82
CA VAL A 38 -16.99 -8.49 5.58
C VAL A 38 -16.40 -7.40 4.72
N ILE A 39 -15.31 -6.79 5.18
CA ILE A 39 -14.56 -5.76 4.45
C ILE A 39 -13.30 -6.40 3.88
N ASP A 40 -13.18 -6.39 2.56
CA ASP A 40 -12.03 -6.92 1.85
C ASP A 40 -10.79 -6.01 2.01
N ASP A 41 -9.59 -6.62 2.07
CA ASP A 41 -8.30 -5.91 2.15
C ASP A 41 -8.13 -4.84 1.07
N ASN A 42 -8.66 -5.11 -0.15
CA ASN A 42 -8.60 -4.16 -1.26
C ASN A 42 -9.41 -2.89 -0.99
N VAL A 43 -10.50 -2.98 -0.25
CA VAL A 43 -11.31 -1.81 0.12
C VAL A 43 -10.51 -0.94 1.09
N VAL A 44 -9.97 -1.57 2.14
CA VAL A 44 -9.14 -0.89 3.14
C VAL A 44 -7.88 -0.30 2.52
N GLY A 45 -7.24 -1.04 1.61
CA GLY A 45 -6.06 -0.58 0.89
C GLY A 45 -6.32 0.66 0.02
N LYS A 46 -7.49 0.75 -0.62
CA LYS A 46 -7.90 1.95 -1.37
C LYS A 46 -8.13 3.15 -0.45
N ILE A 47 -8.84 2.94 0.66
CA ILE A 47 -9.08 3.99 1.65
C ILE A 47 -7.76 4.51 2.21
N ALA A 48 -6.88 3.60 2.66
CA ALA A 48 -5.56 3.95 3.19
C ALA A 48 -4.70 4.69 2.18
N GLY A 49 -4.71 4.24 0.91
CA GLY A 49 -3.94 4.89 -0.16
C GLY A 49 -4.42 6.30 -0.48
N ILE A 50 -5.72 6.55 -0.46
CA ILE A 50 -6.28 7.89 -0.64
C ILE A 50 -5.93 8.75 0.57
N ALA A 51 -6.20 8.27 1.79
CA ALA A 51 -5.93 9.00 3.03
C ALA A 51 -4.44 9.38 3.18
N ALA A 52 -3.52 8.50 2.80
CA ALA A 52 -2.11 8.81 2.82
C ALA A 52 -1.73 9.95 1.86
N ARG A 53 -2.35 10.00 0.66
CA ARG A 53 -2.08 11.05 -0.35
C ARG A 53 -2.67 12.41 0.01
N GLU A 54 -3.69 12.46 0.83
CA GLU A 54 -4.31 13.72 1.28
C GLU A 54 -3.42 14.49 2.27
N VAL A 55 -2.41 13.81 2.86
CA VAL A 55 -1.50 14.45 3.81
C VAL A 55 -0.48 15.31 3.06
N SER A 56 -0.45 16.61 3.37
CA SER A 56 0.56 17.54 2.83
C SER A 56 1.98 17.08 3.16
N GLY A 57 2.85 17.05 2.14
CA GLY A 57 4.21 16.56 2.27
C GLY A 57 4.42 15.12 1.80
N VAL A 58 3.35 14.42 1.41
CA VAL A 58 3.41 13.16 0.68
C VAL A 58 3.47 13.47 -0.81
N HIS A 59 4.63 13.24 -1.43
CA HIS A 59 4.78 13.42 -2.88
C HIS A 59 4.11 12.28 -3.65
N ASN A 60 4.34 11.02 -3.23
CA ASN A 60 3.77 9.84 -3.89
C ASN A 60 3.76 8.64 -2.95
N LEU A 61 3.01 7.58 -3.32
CA LEU A 61 3.03 6.29 -2.67
C LEU A 61 3.95 5.32 -3.42
N GLY A 62 4.50 4.34 -2.68
CA GLY A 62 5.36 3.29 -3.20
C GLY A 62 6.82 3.71 -3.35
N GLY A 63 7.70 2.72 -3.39
CA GLY A 63 9.13 2.88 -3.73
C GLY A 63 9.38 2.69 -5.23
N GLY A 64 10.61 3.02 -5.71
CA GLY A 64 11.00 2.94 -7.11
C GLY A 64 10.76 1.56 -7.77
N ALA A 65 11.04 0.47 -7.05
CA ALA A 65 10.79 -0.89 -7.52
C ALA A 65 9.28 -1.19 -7.66
N ALA A 66 8.47 -0.77 -6.70
CA ALA A 66 7.01 -0.95 -6.74
C ALA A 66 6.38 -0.19 -7.91
N ARG A 67 6.93 0.97 -8.29
CA ARG A 67 6.50 1.73 -9.47
C ARG A 67 6.83 1.03 -10.78
N MET A 68 8.00 0.39 -10.90
CA MET A 68 8.34 -0.39 -12.11
C MET A 68 7.39 -1.57 -12.33
N TRP A 69 7.06 -2.32 -11.29
CA TRP A 69 6.08 -3.41 -11.38
C TRP A 69 4.65 -2.91 -11.56
N GLY A 70 4.29 -1.78 -10.97
CA GLY A 70 2.99 -1.14 -11.14
C GLY A 70 2.77 -0.61 -12.55
N ALA A 71 3.76 0.04 -13.15
CA ALA A 71 3.69 0.56 -14.52
C ALA A 71 3.41 -0.54 -15.55
N VAL A 72 3.99 -1.75 -15.37
CA VAL A 72 3.71 -2.90 -16.25
C VAL A 72 2.27 -3.38 -16.11
N ARG A 73 1.69 -3.35 -14.89
CA ARG A 73 0.28 -3.73 -14.66
C ARG A 73 -0.70 -2.65 -15.09
N GLU A 74 -0.38 -1.37 -14.89
CA GLU A 74 -1.21 -0.23 -15.31
C GLU A 74 -1.34 -0.13 -16.84
N SER A 75 -0.31 -0.56 -17.58
CA SER A 75 -0.37 -0.65 -19.04
C SER A 75 -1.41 -1.65 -19.53
N LEU A 76 -1.83 -2.59 -18.69
CA LEU A 76 -2.81 -3.63 -19.01
C LEU A 76 -4.20 -3.36 -18.41
N THR A 77 -4.29 -2.47 -17.41
CA THR A 77 -5.55 -2.09 -16.76
C THR A 77 -5.61 -0.58 -16.61
N SER A 78 -6.61 0.04 -17.22
CA SER A 78 -6.82 1.50 -17.26
C SER A 78 -7.19 2.14 -15.91
N SER A 79 -6.84 1.54 -14.78
CA SER A 79 -7.14 2.08 -13.44
C SER A 79 -5.87 2.46 -12.70
N THR A 80 -5.79 3.73 -12.28
CA THR A 80 -4.74 4.20 -11.37
C THR A 80 -4.75 3.37 -10.10
N ASN A 81 -3.69 2.60 -9.88
CA ASN A 81 -3.61 1.68 -8.74
C ASN A 81 -3.29 2.47 -7.46
N VAL A 82 -4.33 2.96 -6.78
CA VAL A 82 -4.21 3.72 -5.52
C VAL A 82 -3.62 2.89 -4.37
N GLN A 83 -3.51 1.59 -4.55
CA GLN A 83 -2.91 0.65 -3.58
C GLN A 83 -1.41 0.47 -3.77
N GLN A 84 -0.79 1.11 -4.77
CA GLN A 84 0.64 0.99 -5.00
C GLN A 84 1.41 1.51 -3.79
N GLY A 85 2.14 0.60 -3.11
CA GLY A 85 2.84 0.91 -1.87
C GLY A 85 2.01 0.82 -0.59
N VAL A 86 0.80 0.25 -0.66
CA VAL A 86 -0.03 -0.04 0.51
C VAL A 86 -0.25 -1.54 0.62
N ASN A 87 0.04 -2.11 1.78
CA ASN A 87 -0.28 -3.48 2.15
C ASN A 87 -1.22 -3.46 3.35
N VAL A 88 -2.23 -4.31 3.32
CA VAL A 88 -3.25 -4.40 4.37
C VAL A 88 -3.48 -5.86 4.71
N ALA A 89 -3.75 -6.11 5.97
CA ALA A 89 -4.29 -7.36 6.47
C ALA A 89 -5.52 -7.04 7.33
N VAL A 90 -6.66 -7.65 7.02
CA VAL A 90 -7.90 -7.52 7.78
C VAL A 90 -8.26 -8.89 8.35
N GLU A 91 -8.39 -8.96 9.68
CA GLU A 91 -8.76 -10.17 10.40
C GLU A 91 -9.71 -9.81 11.56
N ASP A 92 -10.81 -10.52 11.67
CA ASP A 92 -11.76 -10.42 12.80
C ASP A 92 -12.19 -8.99 13.15
N GLY A 93 -12.43 -8.14 12.14
CA GLY A 93 -12.82 -6.74 12.35
C GLY A 93 -11.68 -5.79 12.71
N HIS A 94 -10.44 -6.26 12.64
CA HIS A 94 -9.22 -5.50 12.88
C HIS A 94 -8.43 -5.32 11.58
N ALA A 95 -7.74 -4.18 11.45
CA ALA A 95 -6.91 -3.86 10.28
C ALA A 95 -5.49 -3.47 10.69
N SER A 96 -4.51 -4.06 10.01
CA SER A 96 -3.11 -3.66 10.06
C SER A 96 -2.70 -3.12 8.69
N VAL A 97 -2.08 -1.95 8.64
CA VAL A 97 -1.72 -1.26 7.41
C VAL A 97 -0.22 -0.99 7.38
N ALA A 98 0.42 -1.25 6.25
CA ALA A 98 1.79 -0.80 5.98
C ALA A 98 1.78 0.05 4.71
N VAL A 99 2.28 1.29 4.80
CA VAL A 99 2.34 2.23 3.69
C VAL A 99 3.76 2.65 3.41
N ALA A 100 4.12 2.65 2.15
CA ALA A 100 5.39 3.13 1.64
C ALA A 100 5.16 4.46 0.91
N ILE A 101 5.95 5.49 1.25
CA ILE A 101 5.80 6.83 0.70
C ILE A 101 7.11 7.38 0.14
N ILE A 102 6.97 8.40 -0.70
CA ILE A 102 8.01 9.36 -1.05
C ILE A 102 7.58 10.70 -0.45
N ALA A 103 8.42 11.27 0.40
CA ALA A 103 8.15 12.55 1.04
C ALA A 103 8.62 13.72 0.15
N GLU A 104 8.06 14.90 0.33
CA GLU A 104 8.62 16.12 -0.24
C GLU A 104 9.85 16.58 0.56
N TYR A 105 10.83 17.16 -0.13
CA TYR A 105 12.00 17.72 0.52
C TYR A 105 11.63 18.90 1.42
N GLY A 106 12.23 18.95 2.61
CA GLY A 106 12.01 20.03 3.57
C GLY A 106 10.93 19.78 4.61
N VAL A 107 10.17 18.69 4.50
CA VAL A 107 9.17 18.31 5.51
C VAL A 107 9.82 17.60 6.71
N ALA A 108 9.25 17.78 7.90
CA ALA A 108 9.62 17.01 9.09
C ALA A 108 9.06 15.59 8.98
N ILE A 109 9.89 14.63 8.55
CA ILE A 109 9.46 13.26 8.22
C ILE A 109 8.72 12.58 9.37
N HIS A 110 9.15 12.80 10.63
CA HIS A 110 8.50 12.18 11.78
C HIS A 110 7.09 12.73 12.03
N GLU A 111 6.87 14.03 11.80
CA GLU A 111 5.56 14.68 11.89
C GLU A 111 4.65 14.23 10.75
N LEU A 112 5.20 14.17 9.53
CA LEU A 112 4.51 13.64 8.37
C LEU A 112 4.04 12.20 8.61
N ALA A 113 4.91 11.33 9.14
CA ALA A 113 4.55 9.95 9.45
C ALA A 113 3.44 9.86 10.50
N ASN A 114 3.42 10.75 11.50
CA ASN A 114 2.34 10.80 12.49
C ASN A 114 1.03 11.26 11.86
N ALA A 115 1.05 12.30 11.04
CA ALA A 115 -0.14 12.78 10.32
C ALA A 115 -0.73 11.70 9.40
N ILE A 116 0.13 10.92 8.71
CA ILE A 116 -0.31 9.80 7.88
C ILE A 116 -1.00 8.73 8.71
N ARG A 117 -0.41 8.32 9.85
CA ARG A 117 -1.02 7.33 10.76
C ARG A 117 -2.40 7.77 11.22
N GLU A 118 -2.51 9.00 11.67
CA GLU A 118 -3.76 9.57 12.15
C GLU A 118 -4.82 9.61 11.04
N ASN A 119 -4.48 10.13 9.86
CA ASN A 119 -5.42 10.25 8.75
C ASN A 119 -5.91 8.89 8.26
N ILE A 120 -5.01 7.91 8.12
CA ILE A 120 -5.37 6.54 7.74
C ILE A 120 -6.29 5.91 8.79
N THR A 121 -5.94 6.01 10.07
CA THR A 121 -6.73 5.43 11.16
C THR A 121 -8.14 6.01 11.19
N VAL A 122 -8.26 7.32 11.10
CA VAL A 122 -9.56 8.02 11.09
C VAL A 122 -10.38 7.63 9.86
N ALA A 123 -9.76 7.60 8.68
CA ALA A 123 -10.45 7.28 7.43
C ALA A 123 -11.00 5.84 7.43
N ILE A 124 -10.17 4.85 7.80
CA ILE A 124 -10.58 3.45 7.86
C ILE A 124 -11.69 3.26 8.90
N THR A 125 -11.48 3.70 10.13
CA THR A 125 -12.47 3.51 11.21
C THR A 125 -13.81 4.14 10.85
N ARG A 126 -13.80 5.36 10.31
CA ARG A 126 -15.03 6.08 9.95
C ARG A 126 -15.80 5.43 8.80
N MET A 127 -15.09 4.90 7.79
CA MET A 127 -15.72 4.38 6.57
C MET A 127 -16.11 2.91 6.68
N THR A 128 -15.39 2.13 7.47
CA THR A 128 -15.54 0.67 7.50
C THR A 128 -16.01 0.13 8.85
N GLY A 129 -15.84 0.89 9.92
CA GLY A 129 -16.08 0.41 11.28
C GLY A 129 -15.00 -0.56 11.80
N LEU A 130 -13.92 -0.79 11.04
CA LEU A 130 -12.79 -1.61 11.48
C LEU A 130 -12.00 -0.90 12.59
N ILE A 131 -11.41 -1.70 13.46
CA ILE A 131 -10.45 -1.25 14.47
C ILE A 131 -9.06 -1.30 13.82
N VAL A 132 -8.35 -0.17 13.80
CA VAL A 132 -6.99 -0.12 13.25
C VAL A 132 -5.99 -0.36 14.37
N ASP A 133 -5.32 -1.52 14.34
CA ASP A 133 -4.33 -1.90 15.35
C ASP A 133 -2.99 -1.20 15.12
N ARG A 134 -2.58 -1.07 13.86
CA ARG A 134 -1.26 -0.56 13.50
C ARG A 134 -1.25 0.07 12.13
N VAL A 135 -0.47 1.16 12.00
CA VAL A 135 -0.11 1.77 10.73
C VAL A 135 1.40 1.97 10.68
N ASP A 136 2.08 1.16 9.88
CA ASP A 136 3.52 1.27 9.63
C ASP A 136 3.77 2.19 8.43
N VAL A 137 4.61 3.20 8.61
CA VAL A 137 4.99 4.13 7.55
C VAL A 137 6.46 3.95 7.21
N THR A 138 6.76 3.64 5.95
CA THR A 138 8.12 3.54 5.42
C THR A 138 8.36 4.67 4.43
N VAL A 139 9.39 5.49 4.66
CA VAL A 139 9.81 6.52 3.72
C VAL A 139 10.92 5.95 2.87
N HIS A 140 10.67 5.77 1.57
CA HIS A 140 11.62 5.18 0.65
C HIS A 140 12.52 6.20 -0.02
N ASP A 141 12.01 7.43 -0.19
CA ASP A 141 12.74 8.48 -0.91
C ASP A 141 12.22 9.86 -0.51
N VAL A 142 12.99 10.87 -0.84
CA VAL A 142 12.62 12.27 -0.72
C VAL A 142 12.68 12.92 -2.11
N HIS A 143 11.55 13.44 -2.56
CA HIS A 143 11.45 14.17 -3.81
C HIS A 143 12.12 15.53 -3.67
N LEU A 144 13.18 15.74 -4.46
CA LEU A 144 13.83 17.04 -4.55
C LEU A 144 13.07 17.92 -5.54
N PRO A 145 12.86 19.22 -5.23
CA PRO A 145 12.31 20.13 -6.20
C PRO A 145 13.21 20.12 -7.45
N GLU A 146 12.63 19.79 -8.60
CA GLU A 146 13.37 19.88 -9.86
C GLU A 146 13.84 21.33 -10.01
N GLN A 147 15.17 21.53 -10.07
CA GLN A 147 15.69 22.73 -10.64
C GLN A 147 15.21 22.69 -12.09
N GLU A 148 14.26 23.56 -12.44
CA GLU A 148 13.97 23.88 -13.84
C GLU A 148 15.31 24.25 -14.49
N THR A 149 16.03 23.24 -15.00
CA THR A 149 17.00 23.49 -16.04
C THR A 149 16.18 24.01 -17.19
N ALA A 150 16.14 25.34 -17.29
CA ALA A 150 15.72 26.01 -18.49
C ALA A 150 16.50 25.37 -19.62
N VAL A 151 15.89 24.39 -20.28
CA VAL A 151 16.31 23.92 -21.58
C VAL A 151 16.06 25.15 -22.44
N GLN A 152 17.09 25.99 -22.57
CA GLN A 152 17.16 26.95 -23.66
C GLN A 152 17.08 26.08 -24.91
N ASP A 153 15.90 26.02 -25.46
CA ASP A 153 15.63 25.61 -26.82
C ASP A 153 16.44 26.57 -27.73
N GLN A 154 17.72 26.26 -27.86
CA GLN A 154 18.50 26.78 -28.98
C GLN A 154 18.00 26.03 -30.19
N HIS A 155 16.89 26.52 -30.73
CA HIS A 155 16.59 26.37 -32.13
C HIS A 155 17.75 27.07 -32.86
N GLU A 156 18.83 26.35 -33.06
CA GLU A 156 19.72 26.60 -34.17
C GLU A 156 18.91 26.33 -35.44
N GLU A 157 18.31 27.41 -35.91
CA GLU A 157 17.81 27.52 -37.27
C GLU A 157 18.99 27.17 -38.23
N PRO A 158 18.93 26.09 -39.02
CA PRO A 158 20.00 25.77 -39.94
C PRO A 158 20.01 26.83 -41.06
N ALA A 159 20.94 27.78 -40.91
CA ALA A 159 21.25 28.85 -41.87
C ALA A 159 21.78 28.29 -43.19
N ASN A 160 21.10 27.39 -43.85
CA ASN A 160 21.60 26.81 -45.13
C ASN A 160 20.56 26.71 -46.26
N TYR A 161 19.48 27.47 -46.20
CA TYR A 161 18.53 27.51 -47.34
C TYR A 161 18.67 28.74 -48.25
N GLN A 162 19.51 29.72 -47.91
CA GLN A 162 19.67 30.91 -48.74
C GLN A 162 20.82 30.83 -49.80
N ALA A 163 21.72 29.87 -49.65
CA ALA A 163 22.83 29.73 -50.63
C ALA A 163 22.48 28.95 -51.90
N ALA A 164 21.40 28.18 -51.92
CA ALA A 164 21.02 27.37 -53.06
C ALA A 164 20.22 28.11 -54.14
N ASN A 165 19.63 29.26 -53.81
CA ASN A 165 18.75 29.99 -54.76
C ASN A 165 19.45 31.09 -55.55
N GLN A 166 20.74 31.36 -55.31
CA GLN A 166 21.51 32.34 -56.10
C GLN A 166 22.34 31.72 -57.24
N ALA A 167 22.41 30.39 -57.33
CA ALA A 167 23.20 29.71 -58.36
C ALA A 167 22.44 29.31 -59.63
N LEU A 168 21.14 29.58 -59.73
CA LEU A 168 20.29 29.21 -60.86
C LEU A 168 19.77 30.38 -61.70
N GLY A 169 20.33 31.58 -61.52
CA GLY A 169 19.90 32.78 -62.25
C GLY A 169 21.04 33.45 -63.07
N GLN A 170 21.66 32.77 -63.98
CA GLN A 170 22.34 33.34 -65.12
C GLN A 170 22.26 32.39 -66.29
#